data_f45055fde506cfa153366c5937a0b4e7
#
_entry.id   f45055fde506cfa153366c5937a0b4e7
#
_cell.length_a   1.000
_cell.length_b   1.000
_cell.length_c   1.000
_cell.angle_alpha   90.00
_cell.angle_beta   90.00
_cell.angle_gamma   90.00
#
_symmetry.space_group_name_H-M   'P 1'
#
loop_
_entity.id
_entity.type
_entity.pdbx_description
1 polymer ?
#
loop_
_entity_poly.entity_id
_entity_poly.type
_entity_poly.pdbx_seq_one_letter_code
_entity_poly.pdbx_strand_id
1 'polypeptide(L)'
;MKKYEIFLDDDKEHFTTSLVKDPAVEQTLLYFNTEKPLVFFNDEKRVIYSVAMRPNKLIFRKDINGEPAEVFYSKETVEKFQQKYFKFNGQSKTNINHSEESVKDVYPFESWIVMNKEIDKAKVLGLSVEDGDLVMGFKVENDEVWNECKNGNIDG
;
A
#
# COMPACT_ATOMS: atom_id res chain seq x y z
N MET A 1 -23.57 11.16 7.68
CA MET A 1 -23.23 9.89 7.03
C MET A 1 -22.86 8.89 8.11
N LYS A 2 -23.25 7.63 7.96
CA LYS A 2 -22.91 6.57 8.92
C LYS A 2 -21.43 6.24 8.80
N LYS A 3 -20.77 5.96 9.96
CA LYS A 3 -19.37 5.56 10.02
C LYS A 3 -19.26 4.14 10.57
N TYR A 4 -18.44 3.33 9.91
CA TYR A 4 -18.23 1.95 10.31
C TYR A 4 -16.74 1.65 10.42
N GLU A 5 -16.36 1.05 11.53
CA GLU A 5 -15.03 0.46 11.66
C GLU A 5 -15.01 -0.89 10.94
N ILE A 6 -13.97 -1.14 10.14
CA ILE A 6 -13.77 -2.44 9.51
C ILE A 6 -12.87 -3.27 10.42
N PHE A 7 -13.35 -4.45 10.77
CA PHE A 7 -12.60 -5.46 11.51
C PHE A 7 -12.15 -6.58 10.57
N LEU A 8 -10.99 -7.13 10.84
CA LEU A 8 -10.53 -8.34 10.16
C LEU A 8 -11.13 -9.56 10.85
N ASP A 9 -11.77 -10.39 10.05
CA ASP A 9 -12.23 -11.71 10.47
C ASP A 9 -11.02 -12.60 10.79
N ASP A 10 -11.03 -13.25 11.94
CA ASP A 10 -9.92 -14.10 12.36
C ASP A 10 -9.77 -15.36 11.51
N ASP A 11 -10.86 -15.80 10.86
CA ASP A 11 -10.89 -16.98 10.00
C ASP A 11 -10.51 -16.69 8.53
N LYS A 12 -10.34 -15.42 8.14
CA LYS A 12 -9.91 -15.06 6.78
C LYS A 12 -8.42 -15.28 6.59
N GLU A 13 -8.10 -16.08 5.57
CA GLU A 13 -6.74 -16.48 5.20
C GLU A 13 -6.25 -15.85 3.88
N HIS A 14 -7.07 -15.02 3.23
CA HIS A 14 -6.75 -14.43 1.95
C HIS A 14 -6.43 -12.94 2.09
N PHE A 15 -5.15 -12.62 1.94
CA PHE A 15 -4.65 -11.26 1.94
C PHE A 15 -3.86 -11.02 0.66
N THR A 16 -4.17 -9.93 -0.01
CA THR A 16 -3.48 -9.50 -1.23
C THR A 16 -3.18 -8.01 -1.15
N THR A 17 -2.23 -7.55 -1.95
CA THR A 17 -2.03 -6.14 -2.23
C THR A 17 -2.33 -5.86 -3.69
N SER A 18 -2.86 -4.68 -3.98
CA SER A 18 -3.12 -4.22 -5.34
C SER A 18 -2.40 -2.91 -5.60
N LEU A 19 -1.73 -2.84 -6.72
CA LEU A 19 -1.28 -1.57 -7.28
C LEU A 19 -2.42 -0.98 -8.10
N VAL A 20 -2.82 0.24 -7.79
CA VAL A 20 -4.04 0.84 -8.35
C VAL A 20 -3.79 2.24 -8.90
N LYS A 21 -4.69 2.69 -9.78
CA LYS A 21 -4.68 4.06 -10.30
C LYS A 21 -5.21 5.06 -9.27
N ASP A 22 -6.28 4.70 -8.57
CA ASP A 22 -6.99 5.59 -7.64
C ASP A 22 -6.91 5.02 -6.22
N PRO A 23 -5.83 5.29 -5.46
CA PRO A 23 -5.62 4.71 -4.14
C PRO A 23 -6.57 5.29 -3.09
N ALA A 24 -7.01 4.45 -2.15
CA ALA A 24 -7.82 4.88 -1.01
C ALA A 24 -7.04 5.78 -0.02
N VAL A 25 -5.73 5.62 0.03
CA VAL A 25 -4.81 6.58 0.64
C VAL A 25 -4.31 7.48 -0.47
N GLU A 26 -4.83 8.69 -0.56
CA GLU A 26 -4.51 9.67 -1.60
C GLU A 26 -3.06 10.16 -1.48
N GLN A 27 -2.16 9.32 -1.89
CA GLN A 27 -0.72 9.59 -1.90
C GLN A 27 -0.06 8.83 -3.03
N THR A 28 0.56 9.60 -3.91
CA THR A 28 1.30 9.10 -5.05
C THR A 28 2.44 8.18 -4.65
N LEU A 29 2.64 7.10 -5.39
CA LEU A 29 3.79 6.21 -5.24
C LEU A 29 5.11 6.98 -5.36
N LEU A 30 6.03 6.68 -4.48
CA LEU A 30 7.41 7.14 -4.63
C LEU A 30 8.22 6.18 -5.48
N TYR A 31 8.77 6.73 -6.55
CA TYR A 31 9.67 6.02 -7.44
C TYR A 31 11.12 6.37 -7.13
N PHE A 32 11.95 5.35 -7.04
CA PHE A 32 13.40 5.54 -7.05
C PHE A 32 13.88 5.39 -8.49
N ASN A 33 13.93 6.52 -9.19
CA ASN A 33 14.48 6.63 -10.52
C ASN A 33 15.87 7.29 -10.45
N THR A 34 16.75 6.93 -11.39
CA THR A 34 18.13 7.42 -11.53
C THR A 34 18.26 8.93 -11.70
N GLU A 35 17.19 9.62 -12.08
CA GLU A 35 17.20 11.07 -12.32
C GLU A 35 17.07 11.93 -11.06
N LYS A 36 16.72 11.36 -9.91
CA LYS A 36 16.75 12.07 -8.64
C LYS A 36 18.00 11.65 -7.88
N PRO A 37 18.90 12.58 -7.54
CA PRO A 37 20.14 12.26 -6.84
C PRO A 37 19.86 11.91 -5.37
N LEU A 38 19.27 10.76 -5.10
CA LEU A 38 19.54 10.07 -3.86
C LEU A 38 20.87 9.36 -4.05
N VAL A 39 21.88 9.93 -3.49
CA VAL A 39 23.31 9.87 -3.63
C VAL A 39 23.99 8.49 -3.74
N PHE A 40 23.29 7.36 -3.86
CA PHE A 40 23.93 6.05 -3.67
C PHE A 40 23.74 5.01 -4.78
N PHE A 41 22.97 5.23 -5.85
CA PHE A 41 22.76 4.15 -6.83
C PHE A 41 22.65 4.66 -8.27
N ASN A 42 23.57 4.25 -9.10
CA ASN A 42 23.61 4.55 -10.55
C ASN A 42 22.64 3.71 -11.39
N ASP A 43 21.94 2.75 -10.79
CA ASP A 43 21.02 1.86 -11.50
C ASP A 43 19.57 2.13 -11.10
N GLU A 44 18.66 2.02 -12.07
CA GLU A 44 17.22 2.08 -11.85
C GLU A 44 16.80 0.88 -10.99
N LYS A 45 16.55 1.11 -9.72
CA LYS A 45 16.22 0.03 -8.77
C LYS A 45 14.86 -0.59 -8.98
N ARG A 46 13.96 0.07 -9.69
CA ARG A 46 12.58 -0.39 -9.89
C ARG A 46 11.90 -0.73 -8.56
N VAL A 47 12.00 0.19 -7.62
CA VAL A 47 11.40 0.08 -6.30
C VAL A 47 10.42 1.22 -6.12
N ILE A 48 9.25 0.90 -5.58
CA ILE A 48 8.22 1.87 -5.23
C ILE A 48 7.86 1.71 -3.75
N TYR A 49 7.53 2.82 -3.10
CA TYR A 49 7.02 2.84 -1.73
C TYR A 49 5.69 3.55 -1.67
N SER A 50 4.79 3.04 -0.85
CA SER A 50 3.47 3.63 -0.63
C SER A 50 3.00 3.43 0.80
N VAL A 51 2.11 4.31 1.25
CA VAL A 51 1.29 4.08 2.43
C VAL A 51 0.13 3.18 2.02
N ALA A 52 0.22 1.89 2.33
CA ALA A 52 -0.77 0.90 1.96
C ALA A 52 -2.07 1.04 2.77
N MET A 53 -1.96 1.37 4.06
CA MET A 53 -3.11 1.62 4.93
C MET A 53 -2.81 2.74 5.91
N ARG A 54 -3.79 3.61 6.13
CA ARG A 54 -3.75 4.68 7.12
C ARG A 54 -4.86 4.48 8.15
N PRO A 55 -4.54 4.30 9.42
CA PRO A 55 -5.56 4.14 10.45
C PRO A 55 -6.40 5.42 10.60
N ASN A 56 -7.65 5.22 10.95
CA ASN A 56 -8.63 6.27 11.21
C ASN A 56 -8.92 7.21 10.02
N LYS A 57 -8.35 6.96 8.84
CA LYS A 57 -8.73 7.67 7.63
C LYS A 57 -10.12 7.20 7.19
N LEU A 58 -11.02 8.15 7.01
CA LEU A 58 -12.36 7.88 6.50
C LEU A 58 -12.30 7.65 4.99
N ILE A 59 -12.81 6.50 4.56
CA ILE A 59 -12.85 6.08 3.16
C ILE A 59 -14.33 6.00 2.77
N PHE A 60 -14.70 6.71 1.70
CA PHE A 60 -16.05 6.68 1.20
C PHE A 60 -16.39 5.29 0.58
N ARG A 61 -17.52 4.74 0.97
CA ARG A 61 -18.04 3.45 0.46
C ARG A 61 -19.58 3.51 0.41
N LYS A 62 -20.18 2.47 -0.17
CA LYS A 62 -21.59 2.20 0.00
C LYS A 62 -21.77 1.08 1.02
N ASP A 63 -22.78 1.21 1.87
CA ASP A 63 -23.14 0.14 2.80
C ASP A 63 -23.85 -1.02 2.09
N ILE A 64 -24.25 -2.04 2.84
CA ILE A 64 -24.91 -3.24 2.29
C ILE A 64 -26.26 -2.93 1.61
N ASN A 65 -26.87 -1.79 1.93
CA ASN A 65 -28.11 -1.31 1.34
C ASN A 65 -27.88 -0.36 0.14
N GLY A 66 -26.61 -0.11 -0.21
CA GLY A 66 -26.22 0.83 -1.25
C GLY A 66 -26.19 2.30 -0.82
N GLU A 67 -26.42 2.57 0.48
CA GLU A 67 -26.41 3.94 1.01
C GLU A 67 -24.98 4.44 1.24
N PRO A 68 -24.74 5.76 1.07
CA PRO A 68 -23.44 6.36 1.33
C PRO A 68 -22.98 6.14 2.78
N ALA A 69 -21.77 5.64 2.95
CA ALA A 69 -21.15 5.39 4.24
C ALA A 69 -19.66 5.76 4.21
N GLU A 70 -19.10 6.00 5.37
CA GLU A 70 -17.67 6.13 5.59
C GLU A 70 -17.16 4.93 6.37
N VAL A 71 -16.07 4.34 5.94
CA VAL A 71 -15.42 3.23 6.64
C VAL A 71 -14.01 3.61 7.05
N PHE A 72 -13.49 3.01 8.09
CA PHE A 72 -12.12 3.20 8.54
C PHE A 72 -11.56 1.94 9.19
N TYR A 73 -10.25 1.89 9.31
CA TYR A 73 -9.52 0.86 10.04
C TYR A 73 -8.90 1.47 11.30
N SER A 74 -9.00 0.82 12.43
CA SER A 74 -8.25 1.22 13.63
C SER A 74 -6.76 0.88 13.49
N LYS A 75 -5.91 1.43 14.35
CA LYS A 75 -4.48 1.06 14.42
C LYS A 75 -4.30 -0.43 14.64
N GLU A 76 -5.08 -1.00 15.54
CA GLU A 76 -5.06 -2.43 15.85
C GLU A 76 -5.41 -3.28 14.62
N THR A 77 -6.41 -2.87 13.85
CA THR A 77 -6.79 -3.55 12.60
C THR A 77 -5.67 -3.48 11.56
N VAL A 78 -4.99 -2.35 11.42
CA VAL A 78 -3.85 -2.20 10.50
C VAL A 78 -2.68 -3.11 10.90
N GLU A 79 -2.36 -3.19 12.20
CA GLU A 79 -1.33 -4.09 12.71
C GLU A 79 -1.69 -5.58 12.47
N LYS A 80 -2.94 -5.96 12.76
CA LYS A 80 -3.45 -7.30 12.46
C LYS A 80 -3.38 -7.63 10.97
N PHE A 81 -3.69 -6.67 10.11
CA PHE A 81 -3.57 -6.84 8.67
C PHE A 81 -2.13 -7.20 8.27
N GLN A 82 -1.15 -6.43 8.73
CA GLN A 82 0.25 -6.70 8.43
C GLN A 82 0.67 -8.10 8.89
N GLN A 83 0.32 -8.48 10.11
CA GLN A 83 0.66 -9.79 10.66
C GLN A 83 0.03 -10.93 9.85
N LYS A 84 -1.27 -10.83 9.52
CA LYS A 84 -1.98 -11.83 8.72
C LYS A 84 -1.48 -11.88 7.28
N TYR A 85 -1.15 -10.74 6.71
CA TYR A 85 -0.58 -10.65 5.37
C TYR A 85 0.67 -11.52 5.22
N PHE A 86 1.60 -11.44 6.15
CA PHE A 86 2.79 -12.30 6.15
C PHE A 86 2.47 -13.75 6.55
N LYS A 87 1.63 -13.95 7.55
CA LYS A 87 1.25 -15.29 8.01
C LYS A 87 0.65 -16.15 6.88
N PHE A 88 -0.15 -15.56 6.02
CA PHE A 88 -0.87 -16.25 4.93
C PHE A 88 -0.26 -16.04 3.54
N ASN A 89 1.02 -15.70 3.46
CA ASN A 89 1.78 -15.53 2.22
C ASN A 89 1.18 -14.50 1.25
N GLY A 90 0.60 -13.42 1.76
CA GLY A 90 0.05 -12.33 0.94
C GLY A 90 1.08 -11.70 0.01
N GLN A 91 2.36 -11.73 0.38
CA GLN A 91 3.46 -11.21 -0.43
C GLN A 91 3.63 -11.91 -1.80
N SER A 92 3.07 -13.09 -1.98
CA SER A 92 3.09 -13.81 -3.26
C SER A 92 1.88 -13.51 -4.16
N LYS A 93 0.99 -12.61 -3.74
CA LYS A 93 -0.34 -12.39 -4.35
C LYS A 93 -0.58 -10.93 -4.70
N THR A 94 0.43 -10.24 -5.23
CA THR A 94 0.25 -8.86 -5.74
C THR A 94 -0.53 -8.89 -7.04
N ASN A 95 -1.52 -8.01 -7.18
CA ASN A 95 -2.29 -7.85 -8.40
C ASN A 95 -2.38 -6.37 -8.83
N ILE A 96 -2.99 -6.12 -9.98
CA ILE A 96 -3.22 -4.78 -10.52
C ILE A 96 -4.72 -4.50 -10.54
N ASN A 97 -5.13 -3.35 -10.02
CA ASN A 97 -6.53 -2.89 -10.01
C ASN A 97 -7.52 -3.93 -9.48
N HIS A 98 -7.15 -4.64 -8.40
CA HIS A 98 -7.96 -5.69 -7.78
C HIS A 98 -8.36 -6.83 -8.72
N SER A 99 -7.53 -7.14 -9.72
CA SER A 99 -7.74 -8.30 -10.59
C SER A 99 -7.65 -9.62 -9.82
N GLU A 100 -8.29 -10.67 -10.33
CA GLU A 100 -8.23 -12.01 -9.71
C GLU A 100 -6.84 -12.66 -9.86
N GLU A 101 -6.11 -12.30 -10.90
CA GLU A 101 -4.80 -12.85 -11.20
C GLU A 101 -3.68 -12.04 -10.55
N SER A 102 -2.72 -12.76 -9.97
CA SER A 102 -1.49 -12.14 -9.48
C SER A 102 -0.58 -11.76 -10.65
N VAL A 103 0.04 -10.60 -10.55
CA VAL A 103 1.05 -10.14 -11.52
C VAL A 103 2.40 -10.79 -11.21
N LYS A 104 3.09 -11.27 -12.25
CA LYS A 104 4.44 -11.82 -12.11
C LYS A 104 5.48 -10.71 -11.98
N ASP A 105 6.55 -11.01 -11.25
CA ASP A 105 7.73 -10.15 -11.14
C ASP A 105 7.42 -8.77 -10.51
N VAL A 106 6.38 -8.75 -9.64
CA VAL A 106 6.04 -7.63 -8.77
C VAL A 106 5.75 -8.19 -7.39
N TYR A 107 6.55 -7.80 -6.42
CA TYR A 107 6.42 -8.34 -5.06
C TYR A 107 6.83 -7.32 -4.00
N PRO A 108 6.18 -7.33 -2.83
CA PRO A 108 6.62 -6.56 -1.69
C PRO A 108 7.87 -7.22 -1.09
N PHE A 109 8.88 -6.42 -0.81
CA PHE A 109 10.11 -6.87 -0.15
C PHE A 109 10.30 -6.24 1.23
N GLU A 110 9.50 -5.22 1.53
CA GLU A 110 9.55 -4.50 2.79
C GLU A 110 8.17 -4.04 3.23
N SER A 111 7.92 -4.09 4.54
CA SER A 111 6.70 -3.59 5.15
C SER A 111 6.94 -3.22 6.60
N TRP A 112 6.44 -2.06 7.05
CA TRP A 112 6.53 -1.64 8.45
C TRP A 112 5.36 -0.75 8.87
N ILE A 113 5.12 -0.71 10.18
CA ILE A 113 4.20 0.25 10.80
C ILE A 113 5.01 1.46 11.29
N VAL A 114 4.58 2.64 10.93
CA VAL A 114 5.17 3.90 11.40
C VAL A 114 4.90 4.06 12.90
N MET A 115 5.95 3.98 13.71
CA MET A 115 5.85 4.15 15.16
C MET A 115 5.91 5.63 15.59
N ASN A 116 6.76 6.39 14.94
CA ASN A 116 6.93 7.84 15.18
C ASN A 116 7.30 8.50 13.85
N LYS A 117 6.36 9.24 13.29
CA LYS A 117 6.50 9.90 11.98
C LYS A 117 7.66 10.89 11.90
N GLU A 118 8.10 11.44 13.03
CA GLU A 118 9.17 12.46 13.04
C GLU A 118 10.56 11.87 12.79
N ILE A 119 10.74 10.61 13.12
CA ILE A 119 12.04 9.91 13.02
C ILE A 119 11.97 8.66 12.12
N ASP A 120 10.81 8.39 11.50
CA ASP A 120 10.64 7.23 10.64
C ASP A 120 11.42 7.37 9.33
N LYS A 121 11.91 6.24 8.81
CA LYS A 121 12.60 6.21 7.52
C LYS A 121 11.73 6.65 6.35
N ALA A 122 10.41 6.55 6.45
CA ALA A 122 9.49 7.06 5.46
C ALA A 122 9.71 8.55 5.17
N LYS A 123 10.05 9.33 6.21
CA LYS A 123 10.40 10.75 6.07
C LYS A 123 11.67 10.94 5.24
N VAL A 124 12.68 10.09 5.44
CA VAL A 124 13.91 10.12 4.63
C VAL A 124 13.63 9.75 3.18
N LEU A 125 12.68 8.84 2.95
CA LEU A 125 12.20 8.46 1.62
C LEU A 125 11.33 9.53 0.95
N GLY A 126 10.87 10.54 1.71
CA GLY A 126 9.99 11.60 1.20
C GLY A 126 8.49 11.26 1.24
N LEU A 127 8.10 10.20 1.95
CA LEU A 127 6.69 9.87 2.20
C LEU A 127 6.10 10.76 3.31
N SER A 128 4.90 11.23 3.07
CA SER A 128 4.08 11.88 4.12
C SER A 128 3.33 10.81 4.90
N VAL A 129 3.75 10.56 6.13
CA VAL A 129 3.21 9.49 6.97
C VAL A 129 2.65 10.02 8.29
N GLU A 130 1.75 9.23 8.86
CA GLU A 130 1.21 9.42 10.21
C GLU A 130 1.53 8.20 11.08
N ASP A 131 1.50 8.39 12.41
CA ASP A 131 1.73 7.29 13.36
C ASP A 131 0.67 6.20 13.22
N GLY A 132 1.12 4.99 12.96
CA GLY A 132 0.27 3.82 12.70
C GLY A 132 0.05 3.51 11.23
N ASP A 133 0.57 4.33 10.30
CA ASP A 133 0.54 4.00 8.88
C ASP A 133 1.28 2.69 8.60
N LEU A 134 0.69 1.85 7.77
CA LEU A 134 1.36 0.70 7.17
C LEU A 134 2.02 1.17 5.87
N VAL A 135 3.33 1.12 5.82
CA VAL A 135 4.11 1.41 4.62
C VAL A 135 4.62 0.11 4.02
N MET A 136 4.57 0.02 2.70
CA MET A 136 5.08 -1.13 1.95
C MET A 136 6.01 -0.68 0.82
N GLY A 137 7.08 -1.45 0.62
CA GLY A 137 8.01 -1.31 -0.49
C GLY A 137 7.86 -2.47 -1.45
N PHE A 138 7.75 -2.18 -2.75
CA PHE A 138 7.60 -3.18 -3.80
C PHE A 138 8.78 -3.13 -4.77
N LYS A 139 9.25 -4.30 -5.15
CA LYS A 139 10.13 -4.49 -6.29
C LYS A 139 9.28 -4.75 -7.53
N VAL A 140 9.54 -4.01 -8.61
CA VAL A 140 8.80 -4.11 -9.88
C VAL A 140 9.78 -4.52 -10.97
N GLU A 141 9.96 -5.83 -11.17
CA GLU A 141 10.83 -6.39 -12.22
C GLU A 141 10.10 -6.52 -13.55
N ASN A 142 8.77 -6.50 -13.53
CA ASN A 142 7.90 -6.51 -14.71
C ASN A 142 8.00 -5.18 -15.47
N ASP A 143 8.42 -5.22 -16.74
CA ASP A 143 8.66 -4.03 -17.56
C ASP A 143 7.38 -3.26 -17.87
N GLU A 144 6.26 -3.96 -18.11
CA GLU A 144 4.97 -3.33 -18.41
C GLU A 144 4.45 -2.57 -17.20
N VAL A 145 4.43 -3.23 -16.04
CA VAL A 145 4.00 -2.62 -14.78
C VAL A 145 4.89 -1.44 -14.40
N TRP A 146 6.20 -1.55 -14.59
CA TRP A 146 7.14 -0.46 -14.32
C TRP A 146 6.85 0.75 -15.20
N ASN A 147 6.56 0.55 -16.49
CA ASN A 147 6.18 1.62 -17.40
C ASN A 147 4.84 2.25 -17.02
N GLU A 148 3.84 1.45 -16.63
CA GLU A 148 2.56 1.96 -16.15
C GLU A 148 2.72 2.83 -14.89
N CYS A 149 3.57 2.41 -13.96
CA CYS A 149 3.94 3.22 -12.80
C CYS A 149 4.58 4.55 -13.23
N LYS A 150 5.60 4.52 -14.09
CA LYS A 150 6.29 5.74 -14.55
C LYS A 150 5.38 6.72 -15.29
N ASN A 151 4.39 6.21 -15.99
CA ASN A 151 3.43 7.01 -16.75
C ASN A 151 2.28 7.55 -15.88
N GLY A 152 2.23 7.20 -14.59
CA GLY A 152 1.17 7.60 -13.67
C GLY A 152 -0.17 6.88 -13.91
N ASN A 153 -0.17 5.74 -14.61
CA ASN A 153 -1.35 4.89 -14.79
C ASN A 153 -1.58 3.98 -13.58
N ILE A 154 -0.54 3.77 -12.78
CA ILE A 154 -0.58 3.17 -11.45
C ILE A 154 0.01 4.20 -10.51
N ASP A 155 -0.75 4.64 -9.50
CA ASP A 155 -0.38 5.74 -8.61
C ASP A 155 -0.52 5.41 -7.11
N GLY A 156 -0.96 4.22 -6.76
CA GLY A 156 -1.09 3.77 -5.38
C GLY A 156 -1.23 2.27 -5.19
#